data_f1e105f72ac147ae3c66e072f204cf29
#
_entry.id   f1e105f72ac147ae3c66e072f204cf29
#
_cell.length_a   1.000
_cell.length_b   1.000
_cell.length_c   1.000
_cell.angle_alpha   90.00
_cell.angle_beta   90.00
_cell.angle_gamma   90.00
#
_symmetry.space_group_name_H-M   'P 1'
#
loop_
_entity.id
_entity.type
_entity.pdbx_description
1 polymer ?
#
loop_
_entity_poly.entity_id
_entity_poly.type
_entity_poly.pdbx_seq_one_letter_code
_entity_poly.pdbx_strand_id
1 'polypeptide(L)'
;MTKIIIEFKDVYKSFNGILVHNGINLSIIEGEIISLLGGSGSGKSVLLKELIGLMKPDKGDIILLDTNVTQMNEEALIALREHIGMLFQGAALFDSLTVFENIAYPLREHLKLTEKEIQDRVADKLHLVGLSGIEKKMPDELSGGMKKRVGLARAIATEPEIILYYEPTTGLDPMTAQRINDLIIELQRKLGITTIVVTHDLHCVKTVSDRIAMLHEGKIVAVGTWEELITSNIQVVQDFISGNICV
;
A
#
# COMPACT_ATOMS: atom_id res chain seq x y z
N MET A 1 -24.00 7.44 2.35
CA MET A 1 -22.96 8.48 2.18
C MET A 1 -21.63 7.77 2.15
N THR A 2 -20.80 8.03 1.15
CA THR A 2 -19.46 7.45 1.01
C THR A 2 -18.56 8.05 2.09
N LYS A 3 -18.00 7.22 2.98
CA LYS A 3 -17.13 7.68 4.06
C LYS A 3 -15.72 7.88 3.53
N ILE A 4 -15.12 9.04 3.77
CA ILE A 4 -13.71 9.30 3.51
C ILE A 4 -12.92 8.76 4.70
N ILE A 5 -11.93 7.91 4.42
CA ILE A 5 -11.09 7.29 5.47
C ILE A 5 -9.70 7.92 5.53
N ILE A 6 -9.23 8.48 4.40
CA ILE A 6 -7.96 9.21 4.30
C ILE A 6 -8.18 10.50 3.52
N GLU A 7 -7.62 11.61 4.02
CA GLU A 7 -7.70 12.89 3.32
C GLU A 7 -6.37 13.66 3.45
N PHE A 8 -5.79 14.02 2.32
CA PHE A 8 -4.65 14.93 2.21
C PHE A 8 -5.19 16.34 1.89
N LYS A 9 -4.82 17.33 2.69
CA LYS A 9 -5.27 18.73 2.58
C LYS A 9 -4.09 19.65 2.43
N ASP A 10 -3.90 20.20 1.22
CA ASP A 10 -2.86 21.17 0.89
C ASP A 10 -1.47 20.76 1.43
N VAL A 11 -1.08 19.50 1.16
CA VAL A 11 0.16 18.92 1.67
C VAL A 11 1.34 19.40 0.84
N TYR A 12 2.34 19.99 1.53
CA TYR A 12 3.61 20.45 0.96
C TYR A 12 4.77 19.76 1.64
N LYS A 13 5.78 19.39 0.83
CA LYS A 13 7.04 18.81 1.33
C LYS A 13 8.21 19.22 0.46
N SER A 14 9.30 19.63 1.10
CA SER A 14 10.55 19.94 0.44
C SER A 14 11.73 19.27 1.12
N PHE A 15 12.81 19.05 0.37
CA PHE A 15 14.09 18.58 0.87
C PHE A 15 15.19 19.45 0.25
N ASN A 16 16.00 20.10 1.09
CA ASN A 16 17.10 20.96 0.66
C ASN A 16 16.65 22.03 -0.40
N GLY A 17 15.45 22.59 -0.23
CA GLY A 17 14.89 23.57 -1.15
C GLY A 17 14.23 23.00 -2.41
N ILE A 18 14.30 21.68 -2.62
CA ILE A 18 13.60 21.00 -3.74
C ILE A 18 12.22 20.62 -3.27
N LEU A 19 11.19 21.13 -3.94
CA LEU A 19 9.79 20.85 -3.65
C LEU A 19 9.41 19.48 -4.18
N VAL A 20 8.97 18.58 -3.30
CA VAL A 20 8.54 17.21 -3.62
C VAL A 20 7.02 17.09 -3.64
N HIS A 21 6.32 17.74 -2.69
CA HIS A 21 4.87 17.88 -2.72
C HIS A 21 4.50 19.36 -2.78
N ASN A 22 3.55 19.69 -3.65
CA ASN A 22 3.17 21.06 -3.99
C ASN A 22 1.64 21.23 -3.92
N GLY A 23 1.10 21.17 -2.70
CA GLY A 23 -0.34 21.30 -2.47
C GLY A 23 -1.11 20.04 -2.87
N ILE A 24 -0.71 18.88 -2.35
CA ILE A 24 -1.43 17.62 -2.57
C ILE A 24 -2.79 17.69 -1.90
N ASN A 25 -3.83 17.48 -2.69
CA ASN A 25 -5.20 17.28 -2.23
C ASN A 25 -5.71 15.95 -2.80
N LEU A 26 -6.09 15.01 -1.91
CA LEU A 26 -6.59 13.69 -2.30
C LEU A 26 -7.47 13.13 -1.19
N SER A 27 -8.66 12.62 -1.53
CA SER A 27 -9.53 11.91 -0.61
C SER A 27 -9.67 10.46 -1.04
N ILE A 28 -9.56 9.53 -0.09
CA ILE A 28 -9.69 8.08 -0.29
C ILE A 28 -10.92 7.60 0.46
N ILE A 29 -11.72 6.80 -0.23
CA ILE A 29 -13.01 6.31 0.24
C ILE A 29 -12.81 4.96 0.95
N GLU A 30 -13.56 4.74 2.02
CA GLU A 30 -13.54 3.46 2.74
C GLU A 30 -13.91 2.30 1.81
N GLY A 31 -13.09 1.25 1.82
CA GLY A 31 -13.30 0.03 1.04
C GLY A 31 -12.96 0.12 -0.45
N GLU A 32 -12.42 1.24 -0.96
CA GLU A 32 -11.94 1.30 -2.36
C GLU A 32 -10.52 0.76 -2.52
N ILE A 33 -10.19 0.35 -3.73
CA ILE A 33 -8.80 0.19 -4.18
C ILE A 33 -8.42 1.43 -4.98
N ILE A 34 -7.56 2.28 -4.41
CA ILE A 34 -7.00 3.42 -5.13
C ILE A 34 -5.54 3.18 -5.47
N SER A 35 -5.15 3.42 -6.73
CA SER A 35 -3.74 3.41 -7.11
C SER A 35 -3.17 4.82 -7.17
N LEU A 36 -1.99 5.00 -6.55
CA LEU A 36 -1.16 6.19 -6.71
C LEU A 36 -0.14 5.92 -7.81
N LEU A 37 -0.43 6.46 -8.99
CA LEU A 37 0.36 6.30 -10.21
C LEU A 37 1.30 7.50 -10.39
N GLY A 38 2.49 7.28 -10.94
CA GLY A 38 3.43 8.36 -11.28
C GLY A 38 4.83 7.83 -11.55
N GLY A 39 5.65 8.64 -12.21
CA GLY A 39 7.04 8.29 -12.53
C GLY A 39 7.94 8.12 -11.30
N SER A 40 9.15 7.61 -11.53
CA SER A 40 10.17 7.54 -10.49
C SER A 40 10.48 8.96 -9.98
N GLY A 41 10.68 9.11 -8.69
CA GLY A 41 10.97 10.42 -8.10
C GLY A 41 9.78 11.38 -7.96
N SER A 42 8.56 11.03 -8.38
CA SER A 42 7.39 11.92 -8.30
C SER A 42 6.90 12.22 -6.86
N GLY A 43 7.45 11.55 -5.84
CA GLY A 43 7.08 11.79 -4.44
C GLY A 43 6.18 10.72 -3.81
N LYS A 44 5.78 9.65 -4.53
CA LYS A 44 4.87 8.60 -4.02
C LYS A 44 5.30 7.99 -2.68
N SER A 45 6.58 7.65 -2.55
CA SER A 45 7.13 7.07 -1.33
C SER A 45 7.16 8.05 -0.17
N VAL A 46 7.32 9.34 -0.47
CA VAL A 46 7.27 10.41 0.54
C VAL A 46 5.83 10.54 1.04
N LEU A 47 4.85 10.55 0.15
CA LEU A 47 3.42 10.64 0.50
C LEU A 47 2.99 9.48 1.40
N LEU A 48 3.44 8.23 1.11
CA LEU A 48 3.17 7.10 2.00
C LEU A 48 3.82 7.26 3.38
N LYS A 49 5.05 7.75 3.45
CA LYS A 49 5.73 7.99 4.74
C LYS A 49 5.03 9.08 5.55
N GLU A 50 4.50 10.09 4.89
CA GLU A 50 3.71 11.14 5.53
C GLU A 50 2.38 10.59 6.04
N LEU A 51 1.69 9.74 5.25
CA LEU A 51 0.43 9.10 5.62
C LEU A 51 0.54 8.28 6.92
N ILE A 52 1.62 7.50 7.06
CA ILE A 52 1.83 6.66 8.25
C ILE A 52 2.62 7.36 9.37
N GLY A 53 2.85 8.66 9.25
CA GLY A 53 3.52 9.47 10.25
C GLY A 53 5.01 9.19 10.44
N LEU A 54 5.68 8.50 9.49
CA LEU A 54 7.14 8.36 9.48
C LEU A 54 7.85 9.63 9.02
N MET A 55 7.10 10.57 8.47
CA MET A 55 7.58 11.88 8.05
C MET A 55 6.46 12.89 8.23
N LYS A 56 6.79 14.10 8.67
CA LYS A 56 5.82 15.20 8.73
C LYS A 56 5.90 16.05 7.46
N PRO A 57 4.76 16.47 6.88
CA PRO A 57 4.75 17.49 5.84
C PRO A 57 5.27 18.82 6.40
N ASP A 58 5.73 19.70 5.51
CA ASP A 58 6.16 21.05 5.89
C ASP A 58 4.94 21.96 6.11
N LYS A 59 3.82 21.66 5.39
CA LYS A 59 2.53 22.36 5.50
C LYS A 59 1.39 21.44 5.07
N GLY A 60 0.19 21.73 5.56
CA GLY A 60 -1.03 20.98 5.26
C GLY A 60 -1.32 19.91 6.32
N ASP A 61 -2.45 19.25 6.15
CA ASP A 61 -2.95 18.25 7.08
C ASP A 61 -3.16 16.90 6.37
N ILE A 62 -2.98 15.81 7.14
CA ILE A 62 -3.29 14.45 6.69
C ILE A 62 -4.23 13.86 7.73
N ILE A 63 -5.45 13.59 7.30
CA ILE A 63 -6.47 12.96 8.13
C ILE A 63 -6.51 11.48 7.79
N LEU A 64 -6.39 10.62 8.78
CA LEU A 64 -6.45 9.17 8.66
C LEU A 64 -7.33 8.62 9.79
N LEU A 65 -8.39 7.87 9.46
CA LEU A 65 -9.35 7.36 10.45
C LEU A 65 -9.87 8.46 11.36
N ASP A 66 -10.33 9.56 10.76
CA ASP A 66 -10.85 10.77 11.44
C ASP A 66 -9.84 11.50 12.36
N THR A 67 -8.55 11.11 12.31
CA THR A 67 -7.51 11.70 13.16
C THR A 67 -6.44 12.42 12.32
N ASN A 68 -6.01 13.61 12.75
CA ASN A 68 -4.95 14.37 12.06
C ASN A 68 -3.56 13.82 12.42
N VAL A 69 -2.98 13.05 11.51
CA VAL A 69 -1.64 12.41 11.65
C VAL A 69 -0.53 13.43 11.87
N THR A 70 -0.63 14.62 11.27
CA THR A 70 0.43 15.65 11.34
C THR A 70 0.62 16.21 12.74
N GLN A 71 -0.42 16.10 13.58
CA GLN A 71 -0.45 16.62 14.96
C GLN A 71 -0.19 15.56 16.03
N MET A 72 -0.07 14.27 15.64
CA MET A 72 0.13 13.17 16.57
C MET A 72 1.56 13.14 17.13
N ASN A 73 1.69 12.67 18.36
CA ASN A 73 2.97 12.25 18.93
C ASN A 73 3.28 10.80 18.53
N GLU A 74 4.49 10.32 18.84
CA GLU A 74 4.93 8.99 18.43
C GLU A 74 4.08 7.85 19.04
N GLU A 75 3.66 7.99 20.29
CA GLU A 75 2.82 6.98 20.96
C GLU A 75 1.46 6.82 20.25
N ALA A 76 0.82 7.93 19.90
CA ALA A 76 -0.43 7.90 19.13
C ALA A 76 -0.23 7.37 17.71
N LEU A 77 0.92 7.67 17.07
CA LEU A 77 1.26 7.13 15.74
C LEU A 77 1.49 5.62 15.77
N ILE A 78 2.07 5.07 16.85
CA ILE A 78 2.22 3.62 17.02
C ILE A 78 0.85 2.95 17.04
N ALA A 79 -0.09 3.44 17.86
CA ALA A 79 -1.45 2.92 17.91
C ALA A 79 -2.18 3.03 16.56
N LEU A 80 -2.00 4.16 15.84
CA LEU A 80 -2.60 4.34 14.52
C LEU A 80 -2.06 3.33 13.48
N ARG A 81 -0.77 3.03 13.53
CA ARG A 81 -0.11 2.07 12.60
C ARG A 81 -0.62 0.63 12.78
N GLU A 82 -1.22 0.28 13.91
CA GLU A 82 -1.85 -1.04 14.10
C GLU A 82 -3.05 -1.26 13.16
N HIS A 83 -3.70 -0.19 12.70
CA HIS A 83 -4.79 -0.21 11.73
C HIS A 83 -4.30 -0.29 10.27
N ILE A 84 -2.98 -0.32 10.03
CA ILE A 84 -2.39 -0.26 8.71
C ILE A 84 -1.49 -1.47 8.45
N GLY A 85 -1.86 -2.30 7.48
CA GLY A 85 -0.97 -3.32 6.93
C GLY A 85 -0.10 -2.74 5.81
N MET A 86 1.13 -3.23 5.67
CA MET A 86 2.00 -2.77 4.58
C MET A 86 2.75 -3.92 3.90
N LEU A 87 2.64 -3.99 2.56
CA LEU A 87 3.48 -4.82 1.71
C LEU A 87 4.53 -3.96 1.02
N PHE A 88 5.79 -4.18 1.36
CA PHE A 88 6.94 -3.52 0.76
C PHE A 88 7.34 -4.15 -0.58
N GLN A 89 8.04 -3.40 -1.43
CA GLN A 89 8.55 -3.86 -2.72
C GLN A 89 9.31 -5.19 -2.65
N GLY A 90 10.20 -5.39 -1.66
CA GLY A 90 10.96 -6.62 -1.42
C GLY A 90 10.28 -7.61 -0.47
N ALA A 91 8.99 -7.44 -0.14
CA ALA A 91 8.27 -8.13 0.93
C ALA A 91 8.81 -7.83 2.35
N ALA A 92 10.06 -7.41 2.50
CA ALA A 92 10.73 -7.06 3.75
C ALA A 92 10.54 -8.13 4.86
N LEU A 93 10.69 -9.41 4.50
CA LEU A 93 10.68 -10.49 5.47
C LEU A 93 11.95 -10.44 6.32
N PHE A 94 11.83 -10.84 7.57
CA PHE A 94 12.99 -11.06 8.44
C PHE A 94 13.66 -12.36 8.02
N ASP A 95 14.87 -12.28 7.46
CA ASP A 95 15.59 -13.44 6.91
C ASP A 95 15.97 -14.48 7.98
N SER A 96 16.07 -14.07 9.24
CA SER A 96 16.37 -14.92 10.39
C SER A 96 15.14 -15.61 11.00
N LEU A 97 13.94 -15.32 10.49
CA LEU A 97 12.68 -15.86 11.01
C LEU A 97 12.03 -16.76 9.96
N THR A 98 11.38 -17.84 10.42
CA THR A 98 10.55 -18.69 9.56
C THR A 98 9.36 -17.93 8.98
N VAL A 99 8.67 -18.52 8.01
CA VAL A 99 7.39 -18.01 7.48
C VAL A 99 6.38 -17.80 8.61
N PHE A 100 6.25 -18.80 9.50
CA PHE A 100 5.39 -18.71 10.68
C PHE A 100 5.73 -17.47 11.52
N GLU A 101 6.99 -17.33 11.88
CA GLU A 101 7.46 -16.25 12.76
C GLU A 101 7.31 -14.86 12.13
N ASN A 102 7.55 -14.75 10.81
CA ASN A 102 7.32 -13.51 10.10
C ASN A 102 5.86 -13.04 10.20
N ILE A 103 4.88 -13.98 10.12
CA ILE A 103 3.45 -13.65 10.20
C ILE A 103 3.01 -13.51 11.66
N ALA A 104 3.55 -14.31 12.59
CA ALA A 104 3.24 -14.26 13.99
C ALA A 104 3.78 -13.01 14.70
N TYR A 105 4.86 -12.42 14.17
CA TYR A 105 5.53 -11.26 14.77
C TYR A 105 4.57 -10.11 15.10
N PRO A 106 3.81 -9.53 14.15
CA PRO A 106 2.87 -8.45 14.46
C PRO A 106 1.73 -8.89 15.39
N LEU A 107 1.33 -10.16 15.37
CA LEU A 107 0.31 -10.68 16.27
C LEU A 107 0.76 -10.67 17.73
N ARG A 108 2.03 -11.04 17.99
CA ARG A 108 2.61 -11.03 19.33
C ARG A 108 2.87 -9.62 19.85
N GLU A 109 3.27 -8.70 18.96
CA GLU A 109 3.57 -7.31 19.33
C GLU A 109 2.31 -6.50 19.66
N HIS A 110 1.22 -6.70 18.90
CA HIS A 110 0.06 -5.83 18.95
C HIS A 110 -1.18 -6.46 19.59
N LEU A 111 -1.25 -7.79 19.69
CA LEU A 111 -2.45 -8.49 20.17
C LEU A 111 -2.15 -9.37 21.37
N LYS A 112 -3.10 -9.43 22.30
CA LYS A 112 -3.02 -10.35 23.46
C LYS A 112 -3.63 -11.70 23.09
N LEU A 113 -2.91 -12.51 22.31
CA LEU A 113 -3.34 -13.83 21.85
C LEU A 113 -2.51 -14.93 22.52
N THR A 114 -3.13 -16.10 22.72
CA THR A 114 -2.42 -17.31 23.07
C THR A 114 -1.64 -17.86 21.87
N GLU A 115 -0.59 -18.65 22.09
CA GLU A 115 0.18 -19.26 20.99
C GLU A 115 -0.68 -20.16 20.09
N LYS A 116 -1.73 -20.78 20.62
CA LYS A 116 -2.68 -21.54 19.81
C LYS A 116 -3.48 -20.64 18.86
N GLU A 117 -4.01 -19.51 19.35
CA GLU A 117 -4.72 -18.54 18.53
C GLU A 117 -3.81 -17.94 17.46
N ILE A 118 -2.53 -17.69 17.78
CA ILE A 118 -1.52 -17.25 16.80
C ILE A 118 -1.32 -18.31 15.73
N GLN A 119 -1.15 -19.59 16.09
CA GLN A 119 -1.01 -20.69 15.15
C GLN A 119 -2.20 -20.80 14.20
N ASP A 120 -3.42 -20.75 14.75
CA ASP A 120 -4.65 -20.83 13.96
C ASP A 120 -4.76 -19.63 13.01
N ARG A 121 -4.44 -18.42 13.48
CA ARG A 121 -4.47 -17.21 12.67
C ARG A 121 -3.40 -17.19 11.56
N VAL A 122 -2.18 -17.62 11.86
CA VAL A 122 -1.11 -17.75 10.85
C VAL A 122 -1.51 -18.73 9.76
N ALA A 123 -2.07 -19.90 10.14
CA ALA A 123 -2.54 -20.90 9.18
C ALA A 123 -3.67 -20.33 8.28
N ASP A 124 -4.62 -19.60 8.87
CA ASP A 124 -5.69 -18.92 8.12
C ASP A 124 -5.12 -17.89 7.12
N LYS A 125 -4.20 -17.02 7.55
CA LYS A 125 -3.61 -16.02 6.65
C LYS A 125 -2.76 -16.64 5.54
N LEU A 126 -2.03 -17.72 5.81
CA LEU A 126 -1.32 -18.50 4.80
C LEU A 126 -2.29 -19.16 3.81
N HIS A 127 -3.40 -19.68 4.29
CA HIS A 127 -4.45 -20.23 3.43
C HIS A 127 -5.03 -19.15 2.51
N LEU A 128 -5.33 -17.96 3.03
CA LEU A 128 -5.84 -16.83 2.26
C LEU A 128 -4.93 -16.40 1.11
N VAL A 129 -3.61 -16.52 1.27
CA VAL A 129 -2.63 -16.21 0.22
C VAL A 129 -2.20 -17.43 -0.59
N GLY A 130 -2.85 -18.59 -0.42
CA GLY A 130 -2.58 -19.83 -1.16
C GLY A 130 -1.22 -20.45 -0.88
N LEU A 131 -0.76 -20.43 0.39
CA LEU A 131 0.56 -20.90 0.82
C LEU A 131 0.51 -21.82 2.06
N SER A 132 -0.51 -22.66 2.19
CA SER A 132 -0.60 -23.58 3.32
C SER A 132 0.57 -24.58 3.34
N GLY A 133 1.03 -24.96 4.55
CA GLY A 133 2.02 -26.01 4.76
C GLY A 133 3.48 -25.56 4.60
N ILE A 134 3.75 -24.26 4.56
CA ILE A 134 5.11 -23.72 4.45
C ILE A 134 5.61 -22.98 5.70
N GLU A 135 4.92 -23.12 6.80
CA GLU A 135 5.12 -22.36 8.05
C GLU A 135 6.57 -22.46 8.57
N LYS A 136 7.21 -23.60 8.36
CA LYS A 136 8.58 -23.89 8.85
C LYS A 136 9.69 -23.45 7.89
N LYS A 137 9.35 -23.03 6.67
CA LYS A 137 10.34 -22.59 5.69
C LYS A 137 10.97 -21.26 6.09
N MET A 138 12.21 -21.08 5.64
CA MET A 138 12.93 -19.81 5.74
C MET A 138 12.69 -18.96 4.48
N PRO A 139 12.84 -17.63 4.55
CA PRO A 139 12.65 -16.75 3.39
C PRO A 139 13.53 -17.09 2.18
N ASP A 140 14.75 -17.59 2.38
CA ASP A 140 15.67 -17.99 1.30
C ASP A 140 15.18 -19.22 0.51
N GLU A 141 14.31 -20.05 1.09
CA GLU A 141 13.68 -21.19 0.42
C GLU A 141 12.45 -20.80 -0.42
N LEU A 142 12.10 -19.51 -0.48
CA LEU A 142 10.90 -19.02 -1.14
C LEU A 142 11.22 -18.35 -2.49
N SER A 143 10.38 -18.58 -3.50
CA SER A 143 10.40 -17.78 -4.73
C SER A 143 9.99 -16.32 -4.46
N GLY A 144 10.30 -15.38 -5.36
CA GLY A 144 9.91 -13.98 -5.23
C GLY A 144 8.40 -13.78 -5.01
N GLY A 145 7.57 -14.49 -5.78
CA GLY A 145 6.12 -14.45 -5.61
C GLY A 145 5.65 -15.06 -4.29
N MET A 146 6.31 -16.10 -3.78
CA MET A 146 6.02 -16.64 -2.45
C MET A 146 6.37 -15.63 -1.35
N LYS A 147 7.54 -14.97 -1.44
CA LYS A 147 7.95 -13.92 -0.50
C LYS A 147 6.91 -12.80 -0.42
N LYS A 148 6.41 -12.34 -1.59
CA LYS A 148 5.35 -11.33 -1.65
C LYS A 148 4.07 -11.80 -0.95
N ARG A 149 3.63 -13.02 -1.20
CA ARG A 149 2.43 -13.59 -0.57
C ARG A 149 2.59 -13.79 0.94
N VAL A 150 3.76 -14.20 1.43
CA VAL A 150 4.06 -14.26 2.87
C VAL A 150 4.07 -12.86 3.48
N GLY A 151 4.69 -11.88 2.81
CA GLY A 151 4.64 -10.47 3.23
C GLY A 151 3.22 -9.93 3.31
N LEU A 152 2.35 -10.35 2.37
CA LEU A 152 0.94 -10.00 2.38
C LEU A 152 0.18 -10.69 3.52
N ALA A 153 0.42 -12.00 3.77
CA ALA A 153 -0.14 -12.71 4.92
C ALA A 153 0.23 -12.01 6.24
N ARG A 154 1.48 -11.54 6.36
CA ARG A 154 1.92 -10.74 7.51
C ARG A 154 1.19 -9.39 7.60
N ALA A 155 1.01 -8.70 6.48
CA ALA A 155 0.33 -7.40 6.43
C ALA A 155 -1.15 -7.48 6.85
N ILE A 156 -1.82 -8.62 6.59
CA ILE A 156 -3.23 -8.84 6.97
C ILE A 156 -3.40 -9.61 8.29
N ALA A 157 -2.31 -9.95 8.97
CA ALA A 157 -2.36 -10.79 10.18
C ALA A 157 -3.14 -10.14 11.33
N THR A 158 -2.98 -8.84 11.52
CA THR A 158 -3.67 -8.04 12.54
C THR A 158 -5.07 -7.58 12.14
N GLU A 159 -5.53 -7.95 10.93
CA GLU A 159 -6.84 -7.54 10.38
C GLU A 159 -6.98 -6.01 10.30
N PRO A 160 -6.05 -5.34 9.59
CA PRO A 160 -6.04 -3.88 9.50
C PRO A 160 -7.22 -3.34 8.69
N GLU A 161 -7.57 -2.07 8.91
CA GLU A 161 -8.60 -1.36 8.13
C GLU A 161 -8.07 -0.87 6.77
N ILE A 162 -6.76 -0.68 6.67
CA ILE A 162 -6.09 -0.15 5.48
C ILE A 162 -4.87 -1.01 5.13
N ILE A 163 -4.69 -1.30 3.84
CA ILE A 163 -3.46 -1.93 3.34
C ILE A 163 -2.78 -1.02 2.33
N LEU A 164 -1.47 -0.84 2.53
CA LEU A 164 -0.58 -0.13 1.63
C LEU A 164 0.29 -1.12 0.85
N TYR A 165 0.15 -1.17 -0.46
CA TYR A 165 1.00 -1.94 -1.36
C TYR A 165 2.02 -1.02 -2.02
N TYR A 166 3.30 -1.25 -1.79
CA TYR A 166 4.37 -0.50 -2.44
C TYR A 166 5.07 -1.37 -3.48
N GLU A 167 4.86 -1.06 -4.76
CA GLU A 167 5.40 -1.79 -5.91
C GLU A 167 5.16 -3.31 -5.82
N PRO A 168 3.90 -3.77 -5.72
CA PRO A 168 3.59 -5.17 -5.41
C PRO A 168 4.04 -6.16 -6.48
N THR A 169 4.05 -5.74 -7.77
CA THR A 169 4.37 -6.59 -8.93
C THR A 169 5.82 -6.48 -9.39
N THR A 170 6.57 -5.48 -8.90
CA THR A 170 7.95 -5.23 -9.33
C THR A 170 8.86 -6.44 -9.06
N GLY A 171 9.63 -6.83 -10.09
CA GLY A 171 10.59 -7.94 -10.04
C GLY A 171 9.96 -9.32 -10.19
N LEU A 172 8.68 -9.41 -10.57
CA LEU A 172 7.98 -10.66 -10.86
C LEU A 172 7.81 -10.87 -12.37
N ASP A 173 7.73 -12.13 -12.78
CA ASP A 173 7.29 -12.47 -14.12
C ASP A 173 5.79 -12.13 -14.32
N PRO A 174 5.31 -11.95 -15.57
CA PRO A 174 3.95 -11.51 -15.84
C PRO A 174 2.85 -12.40 -15.23
N MET A 175 3.04 -13.73 -15.20
CA MET A 175 2.04 -14.65 -14.62
C MET A 175 1.99 -14.53 -13.11
N THR A 176 3.14 -14.40 -12.46
CA THR A 176 3.22 -14.21 -11.00
C THR A 176 2.70 -12.83 -10.61
N ALA A 177 3.00 -11.78 -11.39
CA ALA A 177 2.44 -10.43 -11.18
C ALA A 177 0.91 -10.44 -11.26
N GLN A 178 0.33 -11.12 -12.28
CA GLN A 178 -1.12 -11.24 -12.38
C GLN A 178 -1.74 -11.93 -11.16
N ARG A 179 -1.12 -13.00 -10.65
CA ARG A 179 -1.60 -13.68 -9.43
C ARG A 179 -1.58 -12.77 -8.20
N ILE A 180 -0.59 -11.86 -8.10
CA ILE A 180 -0.57 -10.86 -7.01
C ILE A 180 -1.70 -9.85 -7.20
N ASN A 181 -1.96 -9.39 -8.43
CA ASN A 181 -3.07 -8.49 -8.71
C ASN A 181 -4.43 -9.12 -8.36
N ASP A 182 -4.64 -10.38 -8.77
CA ASP A 182 -5.86 -11.13 -8.44
C ASP A 182 -6.03 -11.24 -6.92
N LEU A 183 -4.95 -11.54 -6.19
CA LEU A 183 -4.96 -11.67 -4.74
C LEU A 183 -5.26 -10.33 -4.03
N ILE A 184 -4.77 -9.20 -4.54
CA ILE A 184 -5.11 -7.87 -4.03
C ILE A 184 -6.63 -7.64 -4.09
N ILE A 185 -7.23 -7.94 -5.24
CA ILE A 185 -8.67 -7.80 -5.47
C ILE A 185 -9.48 -8.76 -4.56
N GLU A 186 -9.06 -10.03 -4.49
CA GLU A 186 -9.73 -11.03 -3.65
C GLU A 186 -9.73 -10.63 -2.18
N LEU A 187 -8.58 -10.21 -1.66
CA LEU A 187 -8.44 -9.82 -0.25
C LEU A 187 -9.27 -8.57 0.06
N GLN A 188 -9.22 -7.55 -0.81
CA GLN A 188 -10.04 -6.35 -0.64
C GLN A 188 -11.52 -6.71 -0.58
N ARG A 189 -12.03 -7.49 -1.54
CA ARG A 189 -13.44 -7.90 -1.59
C ARG A 189 -13.86 -8.75 -0.40
N LYS A 190 -13.01 -9.70 0.01
CA LYS A 190 -13.30 -10.64 1.08
C LYS A 190 -13.26 -9.99 2.46
N LEU A 191 -12.35 -9.05 2.68
CA LEU A 191 -12.10 -8.44 3.97
C LEU A 191 -12.69 -7.03 4.10
N GLY A 192 -13.13 -6.40 2.98
CA GLY A 192 -13.66 -5.04 2.98
C GLY A 192 -12.63 -3.95 3.29
N ILE A 193 -11.34 -4.25 3.10
CA ILE A 193 -10.22 -3.39 3.50
C ILE A 193 -10.01 -2.27 2.47
N THR A 194 -9.78 -1.04 2.93
CA THR A 194 -9.34 0.05 2.06
C THR A 194 -7.92 -0.19 1.58
N THR A 195 -7.68 -0.05 0.29
CA THR A 195 -6.42 -0.46 -0.34
C THR A 195 -5.79 0.68 -1.11
N ILE A 196 -4.51 0.97 -0.81
CA ILE A 196 -3.71 1.92 -1.58
C ILE A 196 -2.58 1.15 -2.27
N VAL A 197 -2.52 1.22 -3.60
CA VAL A 197 -1.47 0.60 -4.41
C VAL A 197 -0.58 1.69 -4.98
N VAL A 198 0.68 1.73 -4.58
CA VAL A 198 1.67 2.66 -5.13
C VAL A 198 2.51 1.92 -6.14
N THR A 199 2.40 2.30 -7.40
CA THR A 199 3.14 1.66 -8.48
C THR A 199 3.31 2.57 -9.71
N HIS A 200 4.22 2.20 -10.59
CA HIS A 200 4.36 2.74 -11.94
C HIS A 200 3.90 1.73 -13.01
N ASP A 201 3.47 0.53 -12.60
CA ASP A 201 3.01 -0.54 -13.50
C ASP A 201 1.56 -0.29 -13.93
N LEU A 202 1.38 0.15 -15.18
CA LEU A 202 0.07 0.41 -15.78
C LEU A 202 -0.84 -0.83 -15.84
N HIS A 203 -0.24 -2.03 -16.02
CA HIS A 203 -1.03 -3.26 -16.02
C HIS A 203 -1.61 -3.55 -14.63
N CYS A 204 -0.81 -3.40 -13.59
CA CYS A 204 -1.29 -3.51 -12.21
C CYS A 204 -2.42 -2.51 -11.95
N VAL A 205 -2.17 -1.22 -12.22
CA VAL A 205 -3.15 -0.14 -12.01
C VAL A 205 -4.48 -0.42 -12.72
N LYS A 206 -4.43 -0.76 -14.02
CA LYS A 206 -5.62 -1.11 -14.81
C LYS A 206 -6.40 -2.28 -14.23
N THR A 207 -5.68 -3.27 -13.67
CA THR A 207 -6.30 -4.52 -13.19
C THR A 207 -6.97 -4.36 -11.84
N VAL A 208 -6.33 -3.62 -10.91
CA VAL A 208 -6.76 -3.65 -9.50
C VAL A 208 -7.59 -2.44 -9.07
N SER A 209 -7.47 -1.28 -9.77
CA SER A 209 -7.95 -0.01 -9.22
C SER A 209 -9.42 0.25 -9.49
N ASP A 210 -10.15 0.67 -8.47
CA ASP A 210 -11.45 1.35 -8.63
C ASP A 210 -11.22 2.80 -9.08
N ARG A 211 -10.21 3.47 -8.48
CA ARG A 211 -9.79 4.83 -8.83
C ARG A 211 -8.26 4.92 -8.89
N ILE A 212 -7.78 5.86 -9.67
CA ILE A 212 -6.36 6.13 -9.88
C ILE A 212 -6.12 7.61 -9.61
N ALA A 213 -5.17 7.91 -8.75
CA ALA A 213 -4.64 9.26 -8.55
C ALA A 213 -3.26 9.36 -9.20
N MET A 214 -3.09 10.23 -10.19
CA MET A 214 -1.80 10.42 -10.85
C MET A 214 -1.02 11.56 -10.21
N LEU A 215 0.15 11.22 -9.67
CA LEU A 215 1.10 12.16 -9.08
C LEU A 215 2.18 12.53 -10.08
N HIS A 216 2.26 13.83 -10.41
CA HIS A 216 3.29 14.37 -11.30
C HIS A 216 3.78 15.73 -10.76
N GLU A 217 5.11 15.91 -10.72
CA GLU A 217 5.77 17.14 -10.21
C GLU A 217 5.18 17.63 -8.88
N GLY A 218 4.97 16.69 -7.95
CA GLY A 218 4.47 17.00 -6.61
C GLY A 218 2.99 17.38 -6.53
N LYS A 219 2.20 17.18 -7.58
CA LYS A 219 0.75 17.46 -7.62
C LYS A 219 -0.05 16.24 -8.05
N ILE A 220 -1.25 16.12 -7.53
CA ILE A 220 -2.25 15.21 -8.11
C ILE A 220 -2.82 15.91 -9.35
N VAL A 221 -2.47 15.41 -10.53
CA VAL A 221 -2.86 16.01 -11.82
C VAL A 221 -4.15 15.43 -12.39
N ALA A 222 -4.51 14.21 -11.98
CA ALA A 222 -5.76 13.58 -12.36
C ALA A 222 -6.19 12.58 -11.28
N VAL A 223 -7.51 12.42 -11.09
CA VAL A 223 -8.12 11.36 -10.29
C VAL A 223 -9.35 10.86 -11.04
N GLY A 224 -9.45 9.55 -11.23
CA GLY A 224 -10.58 8.94 -11.93
C GLY A 224 -10.42 7.44 -12.12
N THR A 225 -11.34 6.82 -12.86
CA THR A 225 -11.24 5.42 -13.29
C THR A 225 -10.19 5.29 -14.40
N TRP A 226 -9.83 4.05 -14.75
CA TRP A 226 -8.94 3.79 -15.88
C TRP A 226 -9.50 4.38 -17.19
N GLU A 227 -10.80 4.21 -17.43
CA GLU A 227 -11.50 4.70 -18.62
C GLU A 227 -11.49 6.23 -18.72
N GLU A 228 -11.63 6.92 -17.60
CA GLU A 228 -11.54 8.39 -17.52
C GLU A 228 -10.11 8.88 -17.80
N LEU A 229 -9.09 8.18 -17.28
CA LEU A 229 -7.69 8.58 -17.49
C LEU A 229 -7.25 8.38 -18.94
N ILE A 230 -7.60 7.27 -19.59
CA ILE A 230 -7.21 7.01 -20.99
C ILE A 230 -7.89 7.95 -21.98
N THR A 231 -9.02 8.55 -21.61
CA THR A 231 -9.75 9.55 -22.42
C THR A 231 -9.50 10.99 -21.97
N SER A 232 -8.64 11.19 -20.97
CA SER A 232 -8.32 12.53 -20.43
C SER A 232 -7.64 13.40 -21.48
N ASN A 233 -7.96 14.69 -21.49
CA ASN A 233 -7.29 15.69 -22.33
C ASN A 233 -6.03 16.28 -21.66
N ILE A 234 -5.62 15.77 -20.50
CA ILE A 234 -4.43 16.22 -19.77
C ILE A 234 -3.20 15.57 -20.40
N GLN A 235 -2.37 16.39 -21.07
CA GLN A 235 -1.23 15.90 -21.85
C GLN A 235 -0.30 14.98 -21.06
N VAL A 236 0.07 15.33 -19.83
CA VAL A 236 0.96 14.54 -19.00
C VAL A 236 0.38 13.15 -18.65
N VAL A 237 -0.95 13.03 -18.54
CA VAL A 237 -1.64 11.76 -18.32
C VAL A 237 -1.51 10.88 -19.57
N GLN A 238 -1.76 11.45 -20.75
CA GLN A 238 -1.64 10.76 -22.02
C GLN A 238 -0.20 10.32 -22.32
N ASP A 239 0.78 11.20 -22.08
CA ASP A 239 2.19 10.90 -22.27
C ASP A 239 2.65 9.74 -21.37
N PHE A 240 2.16 9.72 -20.11
CA PHE A 240 2.49 8.65 -19.17
C PHE A 240 1.88 7.31 -19.60
N ILE A 241 0.59 7.29 -19.96
CA ILE A 241 -0.11 6.06 -20.37
C ILE A 241 0.44 5.50 -21.68
N SER A 242 0.83 6.36 -22.63
CA SER A 242 1.43 5.96 -23.91
C SER A 242 2.91 5.59 -23.82
N GLY A 243 3.54 5.75 -22.65
CA GLY A 243 4.96 5.50 -22.46
C GLY A 243 5.89 6.57 -23.07
N ASN A 244 5.34 7.75 -23.38
CA ASN A 244 6.09 8.87 -24.00
C ASN A 244 6.76 9.78 -22.96
N ILE A 245 6.56 9.57 -21.67
CA ILE A 245 7.31 10.26 -20.62
C ILE A 245 8.63 9.53 -20.45
N CYS A 246 9.72 10.15 -20.89
CA CYS A 246 11.06 9.79 -20.47
C CYS A 246 11.16 10.04 -18.96
N VAL A 247 11.38 8.98 -18.17
CA VAL A 247 11.62 9.00 -16.72
C VAL A 247 13.04 9.48 -16.46
#